data_76dbcb98577e41de466dc056d776ccd3
#
_entry.id   76dbcb98577e41de466dc056d776ccd3
#
_cell.length_a   1.000
_cell.length_b   1.000
_cell.length_c   1.000
_cell.angle_alpha   90.00
_cell.angle_beta   90.00
_cell.angle_gamma   90.00
#
_symmetry.space_group_name_H-M   'P 1'
#
loop_
_entity.id
_entity.type
_entity.pdbx_description
1 polymer ?
#
loop_
_entity_poly.entity_id
_entity_poly.type
_entity_poly.pdbx_seq_one_letter_code
_entity_poly.pdbx_strand_id
1 'polypeptide(L)'
;MVNVYFTFEPREDLKQPLLAEFPQVDFIFDTKLDVEKLAQAEILVTYGEDLKEQHLQYADKLQWIFVASAGIEKMPAEAIAKRNIVVSNVRGIHKKPMTESILAHILALKRVLPFIYEQQKKKEWNKKARPTELNGSTALIIGPGAIGGEIGRI
;
A
#
# COMPACT_ATOMS: atom_id res chain seq x y z
N MET A 1 -29.70 0.64 -4.96
CA MET A 1 -28.39 0.58 -5.64
C MET A 1 -27.36 0.85 -4.55
N VAL A 2 -26.29 0.09 -4.46
CA VAL A 2 -25.26 0.28 -3.42
C VAL A 2 -24.41 1.47 -3.81
N ASN A 3 -24.18 2.40 -2.87
CA ASN A 3 -23.39 3.61 -3.09
C ASN A 3 -21.95 3.40 -2.61
N VAL A 4 -21.00 3.42 -3.55
CA VAL A 4 -19.56 3.26 -3.28
C VAL A 4 -18.86 4.59 -3.53
N TYR A 5 -18.27 5.16 -2.49
CA TYR A 5 -17.59 6.43 -2.55
C TYR A 5 -16.07 6.27 -2.45
N PHE A 6 -15.36 6.77 -3.45
CA PHE A 6 -13.89 6.82 -3.51
C PHE A 6 -13.42 8.23 -3.14
N THR A 7 -12.47 8.34 -2.23
CA THR A 7 -11.83 9.62 -1.88
C THR A 7 -10.62 9.93 -2.78
N PHE A 8 -10.42 9.14 -3.82
CA PHE A 8 -9.39 9.34 -4.83
C PHE A 8 -9.91 8.89 -6.20
N GLU A 9 -9.36 9.46 -7.25
CA GLU A 9 -9.65 9.07 -8.63
C GLU A 9 -8.77 7.86 -9.02
N PRO A 10 -9.35 6.69 -9.30
CA PRO A 10 -8.56 5.57 -9.85
C PRO A 10 -8.03 5.90 -11.23
N ARG A 11 -6.92 5.26 -11.62
CA ARG A 11 -6.44 5.33 -13.01
C ARG A 11 -7.53 4.84 -13.96
N GLU A 12 -7.60 5.45 -15.13
CA GLU A 12 -8.67 5.18 -16.10
C GLU A 12 -8.71 3.71 -16.57
N ASP A 13 -7.54 3.08 -16.69
CA ASP A 13 -7.41 1.66 -17.06
C ASP A 13 -7.96 0.69 -15.99
N LEU A 14 -8.16 1.16 -14.75
CA LEU A 14 -8.77 0.40 -13.66
C LEU A 14 -10.25 0.80 -13.46
N LYS A 15 -10.57 2.06 -13.68
CA LYS A 15 -11.91 2.61 -13.48
C LYS A 15 -12.91 2.05 -14.50
N GLN A 16 -12.54 2.03 -15.78
CA GLN A 16 -13.45 1.55 -16.84
C GLN A 16 -13.85 0.07 -16.66
N PRO A 17 -12.94 -0.87 -16.39
CA PRO A 17 -13.34 -2.24 -16.07
C PRO A 17 -14.24 -2.35 -14.85
N LEU A 18 -13.96 -1.57 -13.78
CA LEU A 18 -14.76 -1.56 -12.56
C LEU A 18 -16.23 -1.16 -12.86
N LEU A 19 -16.41 -0.06 -13.60
CA LEU A 19 -17.75 0.42 -13.98
C LEU A 19 -18.48 -0.57 -14.88
N ALA A 20 -17.78 -1.24 -15.79
CA ALA A 20 -18.34 -2.21 -16.71
C ALA A 20 -18.76 -3.52 -16.00
N GLU A 21 -17.99 -3.96 -15.01
CA GLU A 21 -18.23 -5.20 -14.26
C GLU A 21 -19.39 -5.05 -13.26
N PHE A 22 -19.58 -3.85 -12.69
CA PHE A 22 -20.58 -3.58 -11.66
C PHE A 22 -21.58 -2.47 -12.04
N PRO A 23 -22.34 -2.60 -13.14
CA PRO A 23 -23.25 -1.56 -13.62
C PRO A 23 -24.43 -1.26 -12.65
N GLN A 24 -24.67 -2.16 -11.67
CA GLN A 24 -25.70 -2.00 -10.64
C GLN A 24 -25.22 -1.23 -9.40
N VAL A 25 -23.96 -0.81 -9.37
CA VAL A 25 -23.35 -0.06 -8.27
C VAL A 25 -23.22 1.41 -8.67
N ASP A 26 -23.56 2.31 -7.77
CA ASP A 26 -23.36 3.74 -7.95
C ASP A 26 -21.98 4.13 -7.41
N PHE A 27 -21.05 4.40 -8.31
CA PHE A 27 -19.67 4.78 -7.98
C PHE A 27 -19.51 6.29 -8.03
N ILE A 28 -19.09 6.87 -6.92
CA ILE A 28 -18.75 8.29 -6.80
C ILE A 28 -17.23 8.39 -6.61
N PHE A 29 -16.56 9.12 -7.50
CA PHE A 29 -15.12 9.36 -7.42
C PHE A 29 -14.83 10.82 -7.09
N ASP A 30 -13.84 11.06 -6.26
CA ASP A 30 -13.41 12.40 -5.87
C ASP A 30 -11.89 12.43 -5.66
N THR A 31 -11.32 13.60 -5.42
CA THR A 31 -9.88 13.77 -5.12
C THR A 31 -9.62 14.01 -3.63
N LYS A 32 -10.67 14.14 -2.83
CA LYS A 32 -10.63 14.35 -1.38
C LYS A 32 -11.95 13.91 -0.76
N LEU A 33 -11.94 13.67 0.55
CA LEU A 33 -13.14 13.32 1.28
C LEU A 33 -14.11 14.52 1.35
N ASP A 34 -15.35 14.27 0.91
CA ASP A 34 -16.48 15.17 0.97
C ASP A 34 -17.56 14.58 1.90
N VAL A 35 -18.02 15.35 2.89
CA VAL A 35 -18.94 14.86 3.91
C VAL A 35 -20.36 14.62 3.38
N GLU A 36 -20.80 15.38 2.36
CA GLU A 36 -22.13 15.18 1.76
C GLU A 36 -22.19 13.87 0.99
N LYS A 37 -21.13 13.55 0.25
CA LYS A 37 -20.96 12.26 -0.45
C LYS A 37 -20.80 11.11 0.53
N LEU A 38 -20.02 11.31 1.60
CA LEU A 38 -19.84 10.32 2.66
C LEU A 38 -21.17 9.96 3.34
N ALA A 39 -22.06 10.96 3.54
CA ALA A 39 -23.38 10.73 4.13
C ALA A 39 -24.29 9.81 3.32
N GLN A 40 -24.04 9.67 2.03
CA GLN A 40 -24.78 8.77 1.13
C GLN A 40 -24.10 7.42 0.92
N ALA A 41 -22.82 7.30 1.28
CA ALA A 41 -22.00 6.13 1.02
C ALA A 41 -22.37 4.96 1.96
N GLU A 42 -22.53 3.77 1.38
CA GLU A 42 -22.60 2.50 2.11
C GLU A 42 -21.21 1.86 2.20
N ILE A 43 -20.38 2.11 1.20
CA ILE A 43 -18.99 1.65 1.13
C ILE A 43 -18.09 2.85 0.86
N LEU A 44 -17.04 2.99 1.66
CA LEU A 44 -15.99 4.00 1.48
C LEU A 44 -14.70 3.32 1.01
N VAL A 45 -14.13 3.81 -0.08
CA VAL A 45 -12.81 3.41 -0.57
C VAL A 45 -11.85 4.59 -0.39
N THR A 46 -10.83 4.41 0.44
CA THR A 46 -9.92 5.48 0.87
C THR A 46 -8.49 4.97 1.02
N TYR A 47 -7.50 5.87 1.09
CA TYR A 47 -6.16 5.54 1.57
C TYR A 47 -6.04 5.54 3.10
N GLY A 48 -7.10 5.96 3.83
CA GLY A 48 -7.19 5.92 5.29
C GLY A 48 -6.64 7.15 6.01
N GLU A 49 -5.90 8.02 5.35
CA GLU A 49 -5.31 9.20 5.96
C GLU A 49 -6.27 10.40 6.04
N ASP A 50 -7.25 10.43 5.17
CA ASP A 50 -8.25 11.48 5.01
C ASP A 50 -9.46 11.30 5.93
N LEU A 51 -9.77 10.05 6.35
CA LEU A 51 -10.88 9.77 7.26
C LEU A 51 -10.51 10.08 8.71
N LYS A 52 -11.21 11.03 9.33
CA LYS A 52 -11.05 11.42 10.74
C LYS A 52 -12.33 11.09 11.52
N GLU A 53 -12.21 11.01 12.85
CA GLU A 53 -13.35 10.72 13.74
C GLU A 53 -14.56 11.64 13.51
N GLN A 54 -14.30 12.94 13.31
CA GLN A 54 -15.34 13.93 13.05
C GLN A 54 -16.16 13.65 11.77
N HIS A 55 -15.59 12.95 10.78
CA HIS A 55 -16.30 12.63 9.55
C HIS A 55 -17.34 11.53 9.76
N LEU A 56 -17.11 10.64 10.73
CA LEU A 56 -18.01 9.52 11.00
C LEU A 56 -19.40 9.96 11.48
N GLN A 57 -19.52 11.15 12.07
CA GLN A 57 -20.84 11.69 12.46
C GLN A 57 -21.79 11.89 11.27
N TYR A 58 -21.27 12.00 10.05
CA TYR A 58 -22.05 12.13 8.82
C TYR A 58 -22.24 10.79 8.08
N ALA A 59 -21.60 9.71 8.52
CA ALA A 59 -21.51 8.43 7.82
C ALA A 59 -22.55 7.41 8.35
N ASP A 60 -23.83 7.78 8.43
CA ASP A 60 -24.86 6.92 9.04
C ASP A 60 -25.19 5.65 8.23
N LYS A 61 -24.96 5.69 6.91
CA LYS A 61 -25.20 4.55 6.02
C LYS A 61 -23.96 3.66 5.84
N LEU A 62 -22.79 4.09 6.32
CA LEU A 62 -21.53 3.44 6.06
C LEU A 62 -21.44 2.09 6.78
N GLN A 63 -21.25 1.03 6.02
CA GLN A 63 -21.16 -0.35 6.50
C GLN A 63 -19.76 -0.94 6.32
N TRP A 64 -19.03 -0.50 5.30
CA TRP A 64 -17.74 -1.04 4.96
C TRP A 64 -16.76 0.05 4.52
N ILE A 65 -15.53 -0.01 5.03
CA ILE A 65 -14.41 0.81 4.59
C ILE A 65 -13.35 -0.11 3.98
N PHE A 66 -13.06 0.10 2.71
CA PHE A 66 -11.94 -0.53 2.01
C PHE A 66 -10.76 0.44 1.95
N VAL A 67 -9.65 0.05 2.57
CA VAL A 67 -8.44 0.86 2.61
C VAL A 67 -7.50 0.42 1.50
N ALA A 68 -7.30 1.26 0.49
CA ALA A 68 -6.43 1.02 -0.66
C ALA A 68 -4.92 1.13 -0.32
N SER A 69 -4.57 0.96 0.95
CA SER A 69 -3.20 0.88 1.45
C SER A 69 -3.04 -0.32 2.39
N ALA A 70 -1.80 -0.71 2.68
CA ALA A 70 -1.54 -1.82 3.60
C ALA A 70 -1.69 -1.42 5.08
N GLY A 71 -1.41 -0.15 5.42
CA GLY A 71 -1.50 0.39 6.78
C GLY A 71 -2.86 1.03 7.06
N ILE A 72 -3.32 0.92 8.30
CA ILE A 72 -4.57 1.52 8.80
C ILE A 72 -4.34 2.34 10.07
N GLU A 73 -3.10 2.62 10.42
CA GLU A 73 -2.70 3.19 11.72
C GLU A 73 -3.21 4.62 11.94
N LYS A 74 -3.50 5.34 10.83
CA LYS A 74 -3.98 6.73 10.87
C LYS A 74 -5.50 6.85 10.94
N MET A 75 -6.21 5.72 10.89
CA MET A 75 -7.67 5.69 10.92
C MET A 75 -8.21 5.81 12.35
N PRO A 76 -9.41 6.37 12.56
CA PRO A 76 -10.06 6.45 13.86
C PRO A 76 -10.66 5.09 14.26
N ALA A 77 -9.81 4.11 14.58
CA ALA A 77 -10.19 2.71 14.77
C ALA A 77 -11.27 2.50 15.85
N GLU A 78 -11.16 3.20 16.98
CA GLU A 78 -12.14 3.09 18.07
C GLU A 78 -13.54 3.61 17.66
N ALA A 79 -13.59 4.74 16.97
CA ALA A 79 -14.85 5.31 16.52
C ALA A 79 -15.52 4.46 15.42
N ILE A 80 -14.74 3.86 14.55
CA ILE A 80 -15.18 2.89 13.53
C ILE A 80 -15.75 1.64 14.21
N ALA A 81 -15.04 1.08 15.19
CA ALA A 81 -15.46 -0.12 15.91
C ALA A 81 -16.78 0.11 16.68
N LYS A 82 -16.96 1.27 17.32
CA LYS A 82 -18.22 1.63 18.03
C LYS A 82 -19.43 1.64 17.10
N ARG A 83 -19.23 1.86 15.80
CA ARG A 83 -20.31 1.88 14.80
C ARG A 83 -20.48 0.54 14.08
N ASN A 84 -19.72 -0.49 14.43
CA ASN A 84 -19.72 -1.82 13.79
C ASN A 84 -19.42 -1.75 12.28
N ILE A 85 -18.65 -0.77 11.82
CA ILE A 85 -18.27 -0.65 10.42
C ILE A 85 -17.14 -1.65 10.14
N VAL A 86 -17.30 -2.47 9.10
CA VAL A 86 -16.28 -3.44 8.67
C VAL A 86 -15.12 -2.69 8.01
N VAL A 87 -13.88 -3.07 8.32
CA VAL A 87 -12.68 -2.52 7.67
C VAL A 87 -11.89 -3.65 7.03
N SER A 88 -11.49 -3.46 5.78
CA SER A 88 -10.55 -4.32 5.07
C SER A 88 -9.49 -3.49 4.36
N ASN A 89 -8.33 -4.08 4.07
CA ASN A 89 -7.22 -3.41 3.42
C ASN A 89 -6.53 -4.32 2.39
N VAL A 90 -5.63 -3.74 1.59
CA VAL A 90 -4.86 -4.44 0.55
C VAL A 90 -3.62 -5.15 1.11
N ARG A 91 -3.72 -5.78 2.26
CA ARG A 91 -2.62 -6.52 2.89
C ARG A 91 -1.99 -7.52 1.92
N GLY A 92 -0.67 -7.49 1.80
CA GLY A 92 0.10 -8.43 0.98
C GLY A 92 0.41 -7.96 -0.44
N ILE A 93 -0.21 -6.88 -0.93
CA ILE A 93 0.05 -6.33 -2.27
C ILE A 93 1.54 -5.99 -2.50
N HIS A 94 2.23 -5.56 -1.44
CA HIS A 94 3.65 -5.19 -1.49
C HIS A 94 4.63 -6.37 -1.32
N LYS A 95 4.12 -7.60 -1.15
CA LYS A 95 4.93 -8.77 -0.87
C LYS A 95 6.05 -8.97 -1.90
N LYS A 96 5.72 -9.06 -3.19
CA LYS A 96 6.68 -9.26 -4.26
C LYS A 96 7.61 -8.06 -4.48
N PRO A 97 7.10 -6.84 -4.77
CA PRO A 97 7.98 -5.72 -5.07
C PRO A 97 8.89 -5.33 -3.90
N MET A 98 8.45 -5.47 -2.66
CA MET A 98 9.29 -5.22 -1.48
C MET A 98 10.41 -6.27 -1.37
N THR A 99 10.09 -7.54 -1.60
CA THR A 99 11.09 -8.61 -1.56
C THR A 99 12.17 -8.42 -2.62
N GLU A 100 11.79 -8.10 -3.85
CA GLU A 100 12.72 -7.79 -4.93
C GLU A 100 13.60 -6.58 -4.61
N SER A 101 13.01 -5.51 -4.08
CA SER A 101 13.74 -4.31 -3.67
C SER A 101 14.77 -4.61 -2.57
N ILE A 102 14.39 -5.39 -1.55
CA ILE A 102 15.29 -5.78 -0.46
C ILE A 102 16.43 -6.63 -0.99
N LEU A 103 16.15 -7.60 -1.84
CA LEU A 103 17.17 -8.45 -2.45
C LEU A 103 18.15 -7.63 -3.31
N ALA A 104 17.62 -6.70 -4.10
CA ALA A 104 18.45 -5.80 -4.91
C ALA A 104 19.39 -4.96 -4.03
N HIS A 105 18.91 -4.42 -2.90
CA HIS A 105 19.75 -3.66 -1.97
C HIS A 105 20.81 -4.53 -1.29
N ILE A 106 20.45 -5.74 -0.84
CA ILE A 106 21.41 -6.68 -0.25
C ILE A 106 22.51 -7.01 -1.26
N LEU A 107 22.14 -7.34 -2.49
CA LEU A 107 23.09 -7.62 -3.56
C LEU A 107 23.94 -6.39 -3.90
N ALA A 108 23.36 -5.21 -3.98
CA ALA A 108 24.08 -3.98 -4.22
C ALA A 108 25.17 -3.73 -3.17
N LEU A 109 24.86 -3.94 -1.90
CA LEU A 109 25.82 -3.81 -0.80
C LEU A 109 26.90 -4.89 -0.83
N LYS A 110 26.51 -6.16 -1.00
CA LYS A 110 27.46 -7.29 -1.11
C LYS A 110 28.40 -7.13 -2.29
N ARG A 111 27.90 -6.65 -3.42
CA ARG A 111 28.69 -6.45 -4.65
C ARG A 111 29.35 -5.08 -4.73
N VAL A 112 29.24 -4.25 -3.66
CA VAL A 112 29.79 -2.87 -3.55
C VAL A 112 29.39 -1.96 -4.72
N LEU A 113 28.19 -2.14 -5.27
CA LEU A 113 27.73 -1.40 -6.45
C LEU A 113 27.73 0.12 -6.23
N PRO A 114 27.34 0.66 -5.07
CA PRO A 114 27.41 2.11 -4.83
C PRO A 114 28.82 2.66 -5.02
N PHE A 115 29.84 1.96 -4.51
CA PHE A 115 31.23 2.35 -4.71
C PHE A 115 31.63 2.29 -6.19
N ILE A 116 31.25 1.21 -6.89
CA ILE A 116 31.57 1.04 -8.33
C ILE A 116 30.93 2.17 -9.15
N TYR A 117 29.68 2.54 -8.88
CA TYR A 117 29.01 3.63 -9.57
C TYR A 117 29.69 5.00 -9.33
N GLU A 118 30.16 5.27 -8.11
CA GLU A 118 30.92 6.49 -7.84
C GLU A 118 32.24 6.53 -8.59
N GLN A 119 32.95 5.41 -8.69
CA GLN A 119 34.18 5.32 -9.49
C GLN A 119 33.89 5.49 -10.98
N GLN A 120 32.79 4.90 -11.46
CA GLN A 120 32.36 5.06 -12.86
C GLN A 120 32.10 6.53 -13.22
N LYS A 121 31.39 7.28 -12.36
CA LYS A 121 31.17 8.73 -12.55
C LYS A 121 32.47 9.51 -12.67
N LYS A 122 33.48 9.13 -11.90
CA LYS A 122 34.82 9.73 -11.93
C LYS A 122 35.70 9.24 -13.06
N LYS A 123 35.24 8.26 -13.85
CA LYS A 123 36.03 7.54 -14.86
C LYS A 123 37.28 6.88 -14.29
N GLU A 124 37.22 6.41 -13.06
CA GLU A 124 38.33 5.79 -12.33
C GLU A 124 38.13 4.28 -12.24
N TRP A 125 39.21 3.52 -12.52
CA TRP A 125 39.24 2.09 -12.27
C TRP A 125 39.94 1.81 -10.94
N ASN A 126 39.18 1.38 -9.93
CA ASN A 126 39.70 1.13 -8.60
C ASN A 126 39.60 -0.34 -8.21
N LYS A 127 40.74 -1.01 -8.12
CA LYS A 127 40.85 -2.43 -7.72
C LYS A 127 40.71 -2.68 -6.20
N LYS A 128 40.54 -1.62 -5.37
CA LYS A 128 40.36 -1.76 -3.91
C LYS A 128 38.97 -2.19 -3.50
N ALA A 129 38.00 -2.22 -4.40
CA ALA A 129 36.69 -2.80 -4.14
C ALA A 129 36.82 -4.23 -3.59
N ARG A 130 36.05 -4.56 -2.57
CA ARG A 130 36.05 -5.87 -1.93
C ARG A 130 34.63 -6.45 -1.94
N PRO A 131 34.10 -6.85 -3.12
CA PRO A 131 32.80 -7.49 -3.20
C PRO A 131 32.82 -8.83 -2.48
N THR A 132 31.70 -9.18 -1.85
CA THR A 132 31.46 -10.49 -1.26
C THR A 132 30.25 -11.14 -1.93
N GLU A 133 30.09 -12.45 -1.75
CA GLU A 133 28.95 -13.17 -2.28
C GLU A 133 27.81 -13.20 -1.26
N LEU A 134 26.59 -13.29 -1.74
CA LEU A 134 25.42 -13.55 -0.91
C LEU A 134 25.36 -15.02 -0.52
N ASN A 135 25.81 -15.89 -1.42
CA ASN A 135 25.89 -17.33 -1.18
C ASN A 135 26.68 -17.62 0.11
N GLY A 136 26.16 -18.52 0.95
CA GLY A 136 26.76 -18.86 2.24
C GLY A 136 26.60 -17.80 3.34
N SER A 137 25.91 -16.69 3.06
CA SER A 137 25.59 -15.68 4.08
C SER A 137 24.34 -16.08 4.89
N THR A 138 24.26 -15.60 6.12
CA THR A 138 23.08 -15.77 6.99
C THR A 138 22.31 -14.45 7.06
N ALA A 139 21.00 -14.49 6.82
CA ALA A 139 20.11 -13.37 7.01
C ALA A 139 19.15 -13.61 8.19
N LEU A 140 19.11 -12.68 9.12
CA LEU A 140 18.12 -12.70 10.22
C LEU A 140 16.91 -11.87 9.79
N ILE A 141 15.72 -12.48 9.83
CA ILE A 141 14.45 -11.82 9.49
C ILE A 141 13.66 -11.61 10.77
N ILE A 142 13.45 -10.35 11.14
CA ILE A 142 12.63 -9.97 12.28
C ILE A 142 11.24 -9.59 11.75
N GLY A 143 10.21 -10.33 12.15
CA GLY A 143 8.84 -10.20 11.66
C GLY A 143 8.56 -11.00 10.38
N PRO A 144 8.36 -12.35 10.48
CA PRO A 144 8.08 -13.22 9.33
C PRO A 144 6.63 -13.14 8.88
N GLY A 145 6.13 -11.90 8.64
CA GLY A 145 4.83 -11.63 8.05
C GLY A 145 4.83 -11.84 6.53
N ALA A 146 3.88 -11.18 5.83
CA ALA A 146 3.72 -11.32 4.38
C ALA A 146 5.02 -11.03 3.58
N ILE A 147 5.76 -10.00 3.98
CA ILE A 147 7.01 -9.59 3.31
C ILE A 147 8.18 -10.44 3.82
N GLY A 148 8.39 -10.46 5.17
CA GLY A 148 9.52 -11.18 5.74
C GLY A 148 9.52 -12.68 5.44
N GLY A 149 8.35 -13.31 5.44
CA GLY A 149 8.20 -14.71 5.05
C GLY A 149 8.56 -14.97 3.59
N GLU A 150 8.26 -14.02 2.68
CA GLU A 150 8.65 -14.14 1.27
C GLU A 150 10.15 -13.95 1.07
N ILE A 151 10.77 -12.99 1.79
CA ILE A 151 12.23 -12.79 1.76
C ILE A 151 12.96 -14.05 2.21
N GLY A 152 12.47 -14.72 3.27
CA GLY A 152 13.09 -15.95 3.78
C GLY A 152 12.88 -17.17 2.89
N ARG A 153 11.96 -17.11 1.95
CA ARG A 153 11.69 -18.20 0.99
C ARG A 153 12.60 -18.15 -0.23
N ILE A 154 13.07 -16.99 -0.60
CA ILE A 154 13.98 -16.77 -1.74
C ILE A 154 15.44 -17.05 -1.35
#